data_d7842431fbd5d84874a7fa1c943eab36
#
_entry.id   d7842431fbd5d84874a7fa1c943eab36
#
_cell.length_a   1.000
_cell.length_b   1.000
_cell.length_c   1.000
_cell.angle_alpha   90.00
_cell.angle_beta   90.00
_cell.angle_gamma   90.00
#
_symmetry.space_group_name_H-M   'P 1'
#
loop_
_entity.id
_entity.type
_entity.pdbx_description
1 polymer ?
#
loop_
_entity_poly.entity_id
_entity_poly.type
_entity_poly.pdbx_seq_one_letter_code
_entity_poly.pdbx_strand_id
1 'polypeptide(L)'
;MQFIMKIFGWPLGFVMLGCYLVTGNNYALAIVLFTIVTRLICLPLSIKQQKEQAKMALFKPKLDSIQKKYANNREKYNEEVQKLYTEEGYNPMSGCLPTLIQFPILFGVIDVVYRPIYHVLRVGTNVINEMIVAANAAGAAIQTSSYYSEIELMKEVKAQPELFSAFDSAVVEKIQNFDMTFFGLDLSVQPKFALTYEGGFNWYLLIPVACLVFQLVQTIYMQKKNPTQQEAGAGMNLMFYVMPLFSAYICFIVPAGAGFYWAISAIVMLMQSIFLNKKYNPQKMAEQVQAEMEAKKEKKRQQRVEARERLKELQQQKNGVKAESKYDGEELSAGQKEENRRKLAAARKRDAEKYGEQYVEVTDDDLK
;
A
#
# COMPACT_ATOMS: atom_id res chain seq x y z
N MET A 1 11.21 -5.12 -11.35
CA MET A 1 10.43 -3.87 -11.41
C MET A 1 9.68 -3.73 -12.72
N GLN A 2 10.30 -3.88 -13.88
CA GLN A 2 9.65 -3.81 -15.21
C GLN A 2 8.45 -4.75 -15.39
N PHE A 3 8.47 -5.95 -14.79
CA PHE A 3 7.36 -6.90 -14.85
C PHE A 3 6.09 -6.37 -14.16
N ILE A 4 6.25 -5.77 -12.97
CA ILE A 4 5.14 -5.15 -12.22
C ILE A 4 4.57 -3.97 -12.99
N MET A 5 5.43 -3.12 -13.57
CA MET A 5 5.02 -1.97 -14.39
C MET A 5 4.17 -2.42 -15.58
N LYS A 6 4.59 -3.46 -16.31
CA LYS A 6 3.84 -4.00 -17.46
C LYS A 6 2.47 -4.58 -17.07
N ILE A 7 2.38 -5.35 -15.97
CA ILE A 7 1.12 -5.94 -15.52
C ILE A 7 0.09 -4.86 -15.17
N PHE A 8 0.48 -3.83 -14.43
CA PHE A 8 -0.42 -2.76 -14.03
C PHE A 8 -0.54 -1.66 -15.08
N GLY A 9 0.52 -1.40 -15.85
CA GLY A 9 0.53 -0.41 -16.93
C GLY A 9 -0.39 -0.82 -18.09
N TRP A 10 -0.46 -2.13 -18.42
CA TRP A 10 -1.29 -2.57 -19.53
C TRP A 10 -2.79 -2.23 -19.38
N PRO A 11 -3.50 -2.58 -18.29
CA PRO A 11 -4.89 -2.19 -18.10
C PRO A 11 -5.06 -0.67 -17.92
N LEU A 12 -4.14 -0.01 -17.22
CA LEU A 12 -4.18 1.44 -17.04
C LEU A 12 -3.93 2.18 -18.36
N GLY A 13 -3.16 1.61 -19.28
CA GLY A 13 -2.96 2.14 -20.62
C GLY A 13 -4.26 2.24 -21.43
N PHE A 14 -5.21 1.30 -21.28
CA PHE A 14 -6.53 1.42 -21.90
C PHE A 14 -7.35 2.54 -21.28
N VAL A 15 -7.26 2.72 -19.95
CA VAL A 15 -7.92 3.85 -19.28
C VAL A 15 -7.35 5.17 -19.79
N MET A 16 -6.02 5.27 -19.93
CA MET A 16 -5.36 6.47 -20.46
C MET A 16 -5.76 6.75 -21.91
N LEU A 17 -5.81 5.72 -22.75
CA LEU A 17 -6.27 5.85 -24.14
C LEU A 17 -7.73 6.36 -24.17
N GLY A 18 -8.63 5.81 -23.35
CA GLY A 18 -9.99 6.31 -23.26
C GLY A 18 -10.05 7.77 -22.83
N CYS A 19 -9.25 8.17 -21.83
CA CYS A 19 -9.14 9.55 -21.39
C CYS A 19 -8.62 10.46 -22.51
N TYR A 20 -7.61 10.01 -23.27
CA TYR A 20 -7.02 10.75 -24.39
C TYR A 20 -8.05 11.01 -25.50
N LEU A 21 -8.82 10.01 -25.88
CA LEU A 21 -9.88 10.16 -26.91
C LEU A 21 -10.99 11.11 -26.42
N VAL A 22 -11.42 11.00 -25.17
CA VAL A 22 -12.46 11.86 -24.59
C VAL A 22 -12.03 13.31 -24.48
N THR A 23 -10.73 13.57 -24.26
CA THR A 23 -10.18 14.93 -24.16
C THR A 23 -9.77 15.55 -25.49
N GLY A 24 -10.23 14.97 -26.61
CA GLY A 24 -9.95 15.51 -27.94
C GLY A 24 -8.47 15.41 -28.35
N ASN A 25 -7.81 14.32 -27.95
CA ASN A 25 -6.41 14.02 -28.23
C ASN A 25 -5.41 15.00 -27.58
N ASN A 26 -5.81 15.70 -26.52
CA ASN A 26 -4.89 16.48 -25.69
C ASN A 26 -4.35 15.64 -24.56
N TYR A 27 -3.04 15.37 -24.57
CA TYR A 27 -2.41 14.47 -23.60
C TYR A 27 -2.38 15.02 -22.18
N ALA A 28 -2.20 16.33 -22.03
CA ALA A 28 -2.20 16.96 -20.71
C ALA A 28 -3.57 16.87 -20.02
N LEU A 29 -4.64 17.15 -20.75
CA LEU A 29 -6.00 16.95 -20.25
C LEU A 29 -6.31 15.47 -19.99
N ALA A 30 -5.77 14.58 -20.83
CA ALA A 30 -5.85 13.14 -20.61
C ALA A 30 -5.20 12.73 -19.27
N ILE A 31 -4.02 13.27 -18.93
CA ILE A 31 -3.37 13.03 -17.62
C ILE A 31 -4.25 13.50 -16.47
N VAL A 32 -4.90 14.66 -16.57
CA VAL A 32 -5.80 15.17 -15.54
C VAL A 32 -6.99 14.21 -15.34
N LEU A 33 -7.67 13.87 -16.44
CA LEU A 33 -8.84 12.96 -16.42
C LEU A 33 -8.45 11.56 -15.92
N PHE A 34 -7.34 11.01 -16.43
CA PHE A 34 -6.77 9.74 -16.00
C PHE A 34 -6.46 9.71 -14.51
N THR A 35 -5.89 10.80 -13.98
CA THR A 35 -5.61 10.93 -12.54
C THR A 35 -6.91 10.86 -11.73
N ILE A 36 -7.96 11.56 -12.16
CA ILE A 36 -9.27 11.53 -11.48
C ILE A 36 -9.85 10.12 -11.54
N VAL A 37 -9.89 9.49 -12.72
CA VAL A 37 -10.46 8.15 -12.93
C VAL A 37 -9.71 7.11 -12.08
N THR A 38 -8.38 7.11 -12.11
CA THR A 38 -7.59 6.16 -11.30
C THR A 38 -7.79 6.37 -9.80
N ARG A 39 -7.95 7.61 -9.33
CA ARG A 39 -8.29 7.91 -7.94
C ARG A 39 -9.69 7.45 -7.55
N LEU A 40 -10.65 7.53 -8.46
CA LEU A 40 -12.02 7.00 -8.24
C LEU A 40 -12.01 5.47 -8.18
N ILE A 41 -11.26 4.80 -9.05
CA ILE A 41 -11.06 3.34 -9.00
C ILE A 41 -10.43 2.92 -7.66
N CYS A 42 -9.47 3.68 -7.14
CA CYS A 42 -8.82 3.43 -5.85
C CYS A 42 -9.63 3.92 -4.63
N LEU A 43 -10.78 4.57 -4.81
CA LEU A 43 -11.59 5.12 -3.73
C LEU A 43 -11.97 4.10 -2.65
N PRO A 44 -12.44 2.87 -2.96
CA PRO A 44 -12.76 1.88 -1.93
C PRO A 44 -11.53 1.49 -1.08
N LEU A 45 -10.34 1.48 -1.69
CA LEU A 45 -9.09 1.24 -0.97
C LEU A 45 -8.77 2.39 0.00
N SER A 46 -8.97 3.64 -0.45
CA SER A 46 -8.78 4.84 0.38
C SER A 46 -9.74 4.87 1.58
N ILE A 47 -10.99 4.43 1.41
CA ILE A 47 -11.96 4.30 2.51
C ILE A 47 -11.49 3.26 3.53
N LYS A 48 -10.96 2.11 3.06
CA LYS A 48 -10.38 1.10 3.96
C LYS A 48 -9.19 1.65 4.74
N GLN A 49 -8.30 2.40 4.07
CA GLN A 49 -7.16 3.06 4.74
C GLN A 49 -7.62 4.00 5.84
N GLN A 50 -8.65 4.82 5.58
CA GLN A 50 -9.20 5.73 6.57
C GLN A 50 -9.82 4.99 7.77
N LYS A 51 -10.49 3.84 7.53
CA LYS A 51 -11.03 2.98 8.59
C LYS A 51 -9.92 2.38 9.47
N GLU A 52 -8.81 1.93 8.88
CA GLU A 52 -7.66 1.42 9.64
C GLU A 52 -6.96 2.53 10.44
N GLN A 53 -6.86 3.75 9.89
CA GLN A 53 -6.36 4.91 10.62
C GLN A 53 -7.27 5.27 11.82
N ALA A 54 -8.59 5.17 11.67
CA ALA A 54 -9.53 5.38 12.76
C ALA A 54 -9.38 4.32 13.88
N LYS A 55 -9.12 3.04 13.53
CA LYS A 55 -8.78 2.00 14.52
C LYS A 55 -7.54 2.35 15.32
N MET A 56 -6.49 2.78 14.62
CA MET A 56 -5.24 3.17 15.28
C MET A 56 -5.45 4.33 16.25
N ALA A 57 -6.32 5.30 15.89
CA ALA A 57 -6.67 6.43 16.74
C ALA A 57 -7.33 6.00 18.06
N LEU A 58 -8.08 4.89 18.10
CA LEU A 58 -8.68 4.34 19.32
C LEU A 58 -7.64 3.79 20.31
N PHE A 59 -6.53 3.25 19.80
CA PHE A 59 -5.45 2.72 20.64
C PHE A 59 -4.52 3.79 21.18
N LYS A 60 -4.55 4.99 20.59
CA LYS A 60 -3.64 6.09 20.93
C LYS A 60 -3.56 6.37 22.44
N PRO A 61 -4.65 6.58 23.20
CA PRO A 61 -4.55 6.85 24.64
C PRO A 61 -3.83 5.76 25.43
N LYS A 62 -4.00 4.49 25.01
CA LYS A 62 -3.33 3.34 25.62
C LYS A 62 -1.85 3.31 25.25
N LEU A 63 -1.52 3.58 23.99
CA LEU A 63 -0.13 3.68 23.52
C LEU A 63 0.64 4.80 24.22
N ASP A 64 0.02 5.97 24.39
CA ASP A 64 0.62 7.11 25.09
C ASP A 64 0.90 6.77 26.55
N SER A 65 -0.02 6.05 27.21
CA SER A 65 0.19 5.62 28.60
C SER A 65 1.36 4.62 28.73
N ILE A 66 1.48 3.69 27.78
CA ILE A 66 2.61 2.75 27.71
C ILE A 66 3.91 3.50 27.43
N GLN A 67 3.89 4.45 26.50
CA GLN A 67 5.07 5.26 26.16
C GLN A 67 5.56 6.08 27.37
N LYS A 68 4.66 6.73 28.11
CA LYS A 68 5.01 7.47 29.33
C LYS A 68 5.58 6.55 30.40
N LYS A 69 4.99 5.38 30.58
CA LYS A 69 5.41 4.41 31.61
C LYS A 69 6.78 3.80 31.32
N TYR A 70 7.10 3.58 30.07
CA TYR A 70 8.34 2.90 29.64
C TYR A 70 9.26 3.79 28.80
N ALA A 71 9.22 5.12 29.02
CA ALA A 71 10.00 6.11 28.25
C ALA A 71 11.50 5.80 28.16
N ASN A 72 12.08 5.24 29.24
CA ASN A 72 13.51 4.92 29.34
C ASN A 72 13.82 3.44 29.05
N ASN A 73 12.84 2.61 28.69
CA ASN A 73 13.03 1.20 28.41
C ASN A 73 12.30 0.79 27.13
N ARG A 74 13.03 0.90 26.01
CA ARG A 74 12.52 0.65 24.67
C ARG A 74 12.09 -0.81 24.46
N GLU A 75 12.73 -1.75 25.12
CA GLU A 75 12.43 -3.18 25.01
C GLU A 75 11.07 -3.49 25.66
N LYS A 76 10.88 -3.04 26.91
CA LYS A 76 9.60 -3.15 27.61
C LYS A 76 8.46 -2.39 26.90
N TYR A 77 8.77 -1.23 26.35
CA TYR A 77 7.80 -0.49 25.54
C TYR A 77 7.30 -1.33 24.36
N ASN A 78 8.20 -1.92 23.57
CA ASN A 78 7.85 -2.75 22.43
C ASN A 78 7.06 -4.00 22.83
N GLU A 79 7.43 -4.64 23.94
CA GLU A 79 6.73 -5.80 24.49
C GLU A 79 5.29 -5.47 24.89
N GLU A 80 5.08 -4.38 25.62
CA GLU A 80 3.74 -3.96 26.07
C GLU A 80 2.86 -3.48 24.91
N VAL A 81 3.44 -2.81 23.91
CA VAL A 81 2.72 -2.44 22.68
C VAL A 81 2.28 -3.69 21.91
N GLN A 82 3.13 -4.72 21.82
CA GLN A 82 2.80 -5.97 21.16
C GLN A 82 1.72 -6.76 21.92
N LYS A 83 1.77 -6.78 23.27
CA LYS A 83 0.71 -7.33 24.12
C LYS A 83 -0.62 -6.61 23.88
N LEU A 84 -0.63 -5.27 23.90
CA LEU A 84 -1.82 -4.48 23.61
C LEU A 84 -2.45 -4.87 22.27
N TYR A 85 -1.65 -4.96 21.22
CA TYR A 85 -2.16 -5.33 19.89
C TYR A 85 -2.71 -6.74 19.85
N THR A 86 -2.07 -7.69 20.57
CA THR A 86 -2.52 -9.08 20.64
C THR A 86 -3.83 -9.20 21.44
N GLU A 87 -3.95 -8.53 22.58
CA GLU A 87 -5.14 -8.52 23.43
C GLU A 87 -6.34 -7.90 22.71
N GLU A 88 -6.11 -6.79 22.02
CA GLU A 88 -7.15 -6.10 21.25
C GLU A 88 -7.45 -6.78 19.89
N GLY A 89 -6.65 -7.79 19.50
CA GLY A 89 -6.78 -8.48 18.21
C GLY A 89 -6.53 -7.56 17.02
N TYR A 90 -5.66 -6.56 17.21
CA TYR A 90 -5.26 -5.61 16.18
C TYR A 90 -3.96 -6.04 15.54
N ASN A 91 -3.92 -6.01 14.21
CA ASN A 91 -2.70 -6.23 13.46
C ASN A 91 -2.20 -4.89 12.88
N PRO A 92 -1.06 -4.35 13.36
CA PRO A 92 -0.52 -3.08 12.85
C PRO A 92 -0.15 -3.14 11.36
N MET A 93 0.15 -4.33 10.83
CA MET A 93 0.42 -4.53 9.41
C MET A 93 -0.82 -4.30 8.53
N SER A 94 -2.04 -4.43 9.08
CA SER A 94 -3.27 -4.17 8.31
C SER A 94 -3.40 -2.70 7.88
N GLY A 95 -2.81 -1.78 8.63
CA GLY A 95 -2.80 -0.34 8.30
C GLY A 95 -1.85 0.02 7.15
N CYS A 96 -0.75 -0.72 6.94
CA CYS A 96 0.18 -0.47 5.85
C CYS A 96 -0.13 -1.30 4.58
N LEU A 97 -0.91 -2.38 4.69
CA LEU A 97 -1.27 -3.24 3.55
C LEU A 97 -1.89 -2.47 2.37
N PRO A 98 -2.84 -1.54 2.57
CA PRO A 98 -3.36 -0.72 1.48
C PRO A 98 -2.29 0.14 0.80
N THR A 99 -1.30 0.63 1.55
CA THR A 99 -0.17 1.38 1.00
C THR A 99 0.72 0.48 0.13
N LEU A 100 0.96 -0.77 0.55
CA LEU A 100 1.72 -1.74 -0.25
C LEU A 100 1.01 -2.06 -1.57
N ILE A 101 -0.33 -2.14 -1.58
CA ILE A 101 -1.12 -2.33 -2.81
C ILE A 101 -1.03 -1.09 -3.72
N GLN A 102 -0.86 0.10 -3.15
CA GLN A 102 -0.75 1.35 -3.90
C GLN A 102 0.54 1.42 -4.74
N PHE A 103 1.66 0.79 -4.30
CA PHE A 103 2.93 0.82 -5.05
C PHE A 103 2.84 0.20 -6.44
N PRO A 104 2.31 -1.01 -6.64
CA PRO A 104 2.11 -1.56 -7.98
C PRO A 104 1.28 -0.68 -8.90
N ILE A 105 0.22 -0.06 -8.37
CA ILE A 105 -0.62 0.88 -9.13
C ILE A 105 0.19 2.12 -9.53
N LEU A 106 0.97 2.68 -8.60
CA LEU A 106 1.85 3.82 -8.88
C LEU A 106 2.83 3.50 -10.01
N PHE A 107 3.47 2.33 -9.97
CA PHE A 107 4.39 1.92 -11.04
C PHE A 107 3.67 1.75 -12.39
N GLY A 108 2.45 1.20 -12.38
CA GLY A 108 1.64 1.12 -13.60
C GLY A 108 1.27 2.50 -14.17
N VAL A 109 0.93 3.46 -13.31
CA VAL A 109 0.66 4.85 -13.72
C VAL A 109 1.91 5.52 -14.29
N ILE A 110 3.07 5.33 -13.66
CA ILE A 110 4.36 5.83 -14.14
C ILE A 110 4.65 5.26 -15.53
N ASP A 111 4.48 3.95 -15.73
CA ASP A 111 4.67 3.31 -17.03
C ASP A 111 3.79 3.94 -18.11
N VAL A 112 2.52 4.20 -17.81
CA VAL A 112 1.56 4.79 -18.74
C VAL A 112 1.93 6.23 -19.09
N VAL A 113 2.29 7.05 -18.12
CA VAL A 113 2.61 8.47 -18.33
C VAL A 113 3.95 8.65 -19.06
N TYR A 114 4.91 7.77 -18.84
CA TYR A 114 6.21 7.85 -19.49
C TYR A 114 6.27 7.19 -20.88
N ARG A 115 5.29 6.34 -21.20
CA ARG A 115 5.28 5.56 -22.43
C ARG A 115 4.05 5.84 -23.29
N PRO A 116 3.85 7.10 -23.74
CA PRO A 116 2.67 7.50 -24.50
C PRO A 116 2.61 6.86 -25.89
N ILE A 117 3.76 6.59 -26.55
CA ILE A 117 3.80 5.94 -27.86
C ILE A 117 3.22 4.51 -27.75
N TYR A 118 3.62 3.77 -26.73
CA TYR A 118 3.12 2.41 -26.50
C TYR A 118 1.68 2.39 -26.02
N HIS A 119 1.34 3.18 -25.00
CA HIS A 119 0.03 3.08 -24.32
C HIS A 119 -1.08 3.84 -25.04
N VAL A 120 -0.79 4.99 -25.64
CA VAL A 120 -1.78 5.86 -26.28
C VAL A 120 -1.80 5.69 -27.80
N LEU A 121 -0.64 5.77 -28.44
CA LEU A 121 -0.55 5.62 -29.90
C LEU A 121 -0.58 4.15 -30.35
N ARG A 122 -0.48 3.19 -29.42
CA ARG A 122 -0.53 1.75 -29.67
C ARG A 122 0.54 1.24 -30.64
N VAL A 123 1.71 1.85 -30.61
CA VAL A 123 2.87 1.39 -31.40
C VAL A 123 3.56 0.25 -30.66
N GLY A 124 3.91 -0.81 -31.37
CA GLY A 124 4.58 -1.98 -30.79
C GLY A 124 5.99 -1.66 -30.26
N THR A 125 6.36 -2.28 -29.15
CA THR A 125 7.67 -2.06 -28.51
C THR A 125 8.86 -2.31 -29.47
N ASN A 126 8.73 -3.28 -30.40
CA ASN A 126 9.78 -3.55 -31.37
C ASN A 126 10.01 -2.35 -32.29
N VAL A 127 8.93 -1.77 -32.83
CA VAL A 127 9.00 -0.57 -33.69
C VAL A 127 9.60 0.61 -32.93
N ILE A 128 9.18 0.83 -31.68
CA ILE A 128 9.73 1.88 -30.80
C ILE A 128 11.24 1.69 -30.63
N ASN A 129 11.70 0.48 -30.34
CA ASN A 129 13.13 0.19 -30.17
C ASN A 129 13.92 0.39 -31.46
N GLU A 130 13.39 -0.02 -32.59
CA GLU A 130 14.02 0.21 -33.92
C GLU A 130 14.10 1.70 -34.22
N MET A 131 13.07 2.48 -33.92
CA MET A 131 13.10 3.95 -34.05
C MET A 131 14.15 4.59 -33.14
N ILE A 132 14.31 4.12 -31.89
CA ILE A 132 15.36 4.60 -30.98
C ILE A 132 16.75 4.26 -31.52
N VAL A 133 16.94 3.07 -32.09
CA VAL A 133 18.22 2.69 -32.72
C VAL A 133 18.52 3.60 -33.89
N ALA A 134 17.54 3.90 -34.75
CA ALA A 134 17.70 4.81 -35.87
C ALA A 134 18.05 6.24 -35.42
N ALA A 135 17.38 6.77 -34.39
CA ALA A 135 17.68 8.07 -33.79
C ALA A 135 19.10 8.11 -33.22
N ASN A 136 19.54 7.08 -32.52
CA ASN A 136 20.89 7.02 -31.96
C ASN A 136 21.97 6.87 -33.03
N ALA A 137 21.69 6.20 -34.12
CA ALA A 137 22.59 6.15 -35.30
C ALA A 137 22.76 7.52 -35.94
N ALA A 138 21.79 8.41 -35.84
CA ALA A 138 21.83 9.78 -36.28
C ALA A 138 22.42 10.77 -35.26
N GLY A 139 22.86 10.29 -34.09
CA GLY A 139 23.52 11.10 -33.07
C GLY A 139 22.66 11.48 -31.86
N ALA A 140 21.39 11.02 -31.79
CA ALA A 140 20.62 11.15 -30.59
C ALA A 140 21.25 10.26 -29.47
N ALA A 141 21.11 10.66 -28.22
CA ALA A 141 21.67 9.91 -27.08
C ALA A 141 20.55 9.30 -26.20
N ILE A 142 19.55 8.71 -26.86
CA ILE A 142 18.40 8.11 -26.16
C ILE A 142 18.81 6.80 -25.47
N GLN A 143 18.71 6.75 -24.17
CA GLN A 143 18.97 5.53 -23.40
C GLN A 143 17.73 4.62 -23.44
N THR A 144 17.84 3.46 -24.09
CA THR A 144 16.76 2.46 -24.18
C THR A 144 16.30 1.93 -22.82
N SER A 145 17.17 1.97 -21.80
CA SER A 145 16.87 1.61 -20.42
C SER A 145 16.16 2.73 -19.62
N SER A 146 16.10 3.95 -20.18
CA SER A 146 15.41 5.08 -19.55
C SER A 146 13.90 4.89 -19.56
N TYR A 147 13.26 5.20 -18.45
CA TYR A 147 11.79 5.14 -18.37
C TYR A 147 11.08 6.13 -19.28
N TYR A 148 11.74 7.23 -19.67
CA TYR A 148 11.19 8.28 -20.54
C TYR A 148 11.78 8.27 -21.96
N SER A 149 12.38 7.16 -22.38
CA SER A 149 12.95 7.00 -23.73
C SER A 149 11.95 7.28 -24.85
N GLU A 150 10.64 6.98 -24.64
CA GLU A 150 9.60 7.28 -25.63
C GLU A 150 9.34 8.79 -25.74
N ILE A 151 9.45 9.55 -24.65
CA ILE A 151 9.30 11.01 -24.67
C ILE A 151 10.51 11.65 -25.40
N GLU A 152 11.73 11.12 -25.19
CA GLU A 152 12.91 11.54 -25.90
C GLU A 152 12.81 11.23 -27.41
N LEU A 153 12.34 10.01 -27.75
CA LEU A 153 12.09 9.62 -29.14
C LEU A 153 11.08 10.56 -29.81
N MET A 154 10.00 10.93 -29.12
CA MET A 154 9.01 11.85 -29.67
C MET A 154 9.61 13.23 -30.04
N LYS A 155 10.56 13.71 -29.23
CA LYS A 155 11.28 14.98 -29.56
C LYS A 155 12.08 14.83 -30.83
N GLU A 156 12.81 13.72 -30.95
CA GLU A 156 13.62 13.46 -32.17
C GLU A 156 12.76 13.31 -33.42
N VAL A 157 11.63 12.58 -33.32
CA VAL A 157 10.68 12.43 -34.44
C VAL A 157 10.07 13.77 -34.87
N LYS A 158 9.81 14.68 -33.92
CA LYS A 158 9.29 16.02 -34.19
C LYS A 158 10.37 16.94 -34.78
N ALA A 159 11.61 16.83 -34.30
CA ALA A 159 12.73 17.67 -34.73
C ALA A 159 13.27 17.28 -36.12
N GLN A 160 13.36 15.97 -36.39
CA GLN A 160 14.01 15.43 -37.60
C GLN A 160 13.17 14.27 -38.18
N PRO A 161 11.96 14.52 -38.69
CA PRO A 161 11.06 13.47 -39.17
C PRO A 161 11.64 12.67 -40.36
N GLU A 162 12.51 13.25 -41.14
CA GLU A 162 13.20 12.62 -42.30
C GLU A 162 14.05 11.41 -41.89
N LEU A 163 14.59 11.38 -40.67
CA LEU A 163 15.35 10.24 -40.17
C LEU A 163 14.49 8.97 -40.04
N PHE A 164 13.18 9.14 -39.93
CA PHE A 164 12.23 8.08 -39.75
C PHE A 164 11.45 7.70 -40.99
N SER A 165 11.92 8.17 -42.19
CA SER A 165 11.27 7.88 -43.47
C SER A 165 11.21 6.41 -43.87
N ALA A 166 12.07 5.57 -43.27
CA ALA A 166 12.04 4.12 -43.45
C ALA A 166 10.94 3.42 -42.65
N PHE A 167 10.30 4.09 -41.69
CA PHE A 167 9.22 3.55 -40.87
C PHE A 167 7.84 3.87 -41.47
N ASP A 168 6.80 3.20 -40.99
CA ASP A 168 5.42 3.46 -41.42
C ASP A 168 5.06 4.94 -41.22
N SER A 169 4.75 5.63 -42.34
CA SER A 169 4.39 7.04 -42.32
C SER A 169 3.25 7.39 -41.42
N ALA A 170 2.26 6.46 -41.26
CA ALA A 170 1.15 6.66 -40.33
C ALA A 170 1.58 6.65 -38.84
N VAL A 171 2.62 5.89 -38.50
CA VAL A 171 3.21 5.89 -37.16
C VAL A 171 3.96 7.19 -36.89
N VAL A 172 4.79 7.61 -37.85
CA VAL A 172 5.57 8.87 -37.77
C VAL A 172 4.62 10.05 -37.61
N GLU A 173 3.59 10.13 -38.45
CA GLU A 173 2.58 11.21 -38.42
C GLU A 173 1.83 11.26 -37.10
N LYS A 174 1.42 10.11 -36.53
CA LYS A 174 0.79 10.06 -35.23
C LYS A 174 1.69 10.59 -34.11
N ILE A 175 2.99 10.30 -34.16
CA ILE A 175 3.96 10.80 -33.17
C ILE A 175 4.17 12.30 -33.35
N GLN A 176 4.30 12.79 -34.59
CA GLN A 176 4.43 14.22 -34.88
C GLN A 176 3.24 15.03 -34.39
N ASN A 177 2.02 14.55 -34.65
CA ASN A 177 0.77 15.20 -34.26
C ASN A 177 0.39 15.02 -32.81
N PHE A 178 1.17 14.24 -32.02
CA PHE A 178 0.89 14.02 -30.61
C PHE A 178 1.15 15.27 -29.79
N ASP A 179 0.08 15.91 -29.30
CA ASP A 179 0.17 17.14 -28.52
C ASP A 179 0.37 16.86 -27.02
N MET A 180 1.51 17.33 -26.50
CA MET A 180 1.88 17.31 -25.08
C MET A 180 1.83 18.70 -24.43
N THR A 181 1.24 19.69 -25.10
CA THR A 181 1.23 21.06 -24.58
C THR A 181 0.10 21.29 -23.59
N PHE A 182 0.38 22.07 -22.54
CA PHE A 182 -0.58 22.51 -21.56
C PHE A 182 -0.38 23.99 -21.26
N PHE A 183 -1.34 24.82 -21.64
CA PHE A 183 -1.22 26.29 -21.53
C PHE A 183 0.10 26.86 -22.07
N GLY A 184 0.56 26.34 -23.19
CA GLY A 184 1.80 26.75 -23.82
C GLY A 184 3.09 26.11 -23.26
N LEU A 185 2.99 25.27 -22.23
CA LEU A 185 4.11 24.48 -21.70
C LEU A 185 4.17 23.12 -22.40
N ASP A 186 5.28 22.79 -23.01
CA ASP A 186 5.55 21.46 -23.56
C ASP A 186 5.93 20.50 -22.43
N LEU A 187 5.06 19.56 -22.12
CA LEU A 187 5.25 18.59 -21.05
C LEU A 187 6.36 17.56 -21.34
N SER A 188 6.91 17.53 -22.54
CA SER A 188 8.09 16.71 -22.87
C SER A 188 9.39 17.31 -22.34
N VAL A 189 9.43 18.61 -22.06
CA VAL A 189 10.61 19.32 -21.58
C VAL A 189 10.93 18.97 -20.14
N GLN A 190 12.21 18.78 -19.82
CA GLN A 190 12.67 18.63 -18.44
C GLN A 190 12.84 20.01 -17.80
N PRO A 191 12.16 20.30 -16.66
CA PRO A 191 12.31 21.57 -15.97
C PRO A 191 13.75 21.81 -15.52
N LYS A 192 14.28 23.00 -15.77
CA LYS A 192 15.60 23.41 -15.25
C LYS A 192 15.43 24.18 -13.96
N PHE A 193 16.34 23.97 -13.02
CA PHE A 193 16.38 24.75 -11.77
C PHE A 193 17.00 26.13 -12.04
N ALA A 194 16.27 26.97 -12.75
CA ALA A 194 16.66 28.33 -13.12
C ALA A 194 15.40 29.21 -13.17
N LEU A 195 15.50 30.46 -12.72
CA LEU A 195 14.39 31.42 -12.77
C LEU A 195 14.05 31.89 -14.19
N THR A 196 15.01 31.80 -15.09
CA THR A 196 14.85 32.21 -16.50
C THR A 196 15.05 31.02 -17.44
N TYR A 197 14.25 30.98 -18.49
CA TYR A 197 14.33 30.01 -19.57
C TYR A 197 14.00 30.69 -20.88
N GLU A 198 14.87 30.53 -21.90
CA GLU A 198 14.70 31.14 -23.24
C GLU A 198 14.43 32.66 -23.21
N GLY A 199 15.11 33.37 -22.30
CA GLY A 199 15.00 34.82 -22.17
C GLY A 199 13.78 35.36 -21.40
N GLY A 200 12.93 34.45 -20.89
CA GLY A 200 11.74 34.79 -20.08
C GLY A 200 11.72 34.12 -18.72
N PHE A 201 10.63 34.32 -18.01
CA PHE A 201 10.39 33.61 -16.79
C PHE A 201 10.19 32.09 -17.05
N ASN A 202 10.81 31.26 -16.23
CA ASN A 202 10.70 29.80 -16.35
C ASN A 202 9.38 29.28 -15.78
N TRP A 203 8.35 29.23 -16.61
CA TRP A 203 7.01 28.72 -16.22
C TRP A 203 7.00 27.23 -15.84
N TYR A 204 8.00 26.46 -16.25
CA TYR A 204 8.14 25.05 -15.84
C TYR A 204 8.35 24.89 -14.34
N LEU A 205 8.83 25.94 -13.64
CA LEU A 205 8.96 25.95 -12.17
C LEU A 205 7.61 25.83 -11.43
N LEU A 206 6.50 26.18 -12.10
CA LEU A 206 5.17 26.03 -11.49
C LEU A 206 4.86 24.57 -11.18
N ILE A 207 5.38 23.61 -11.95
CA ILE A 207 5.11 22.18 -11.75
C ILE A 207 5.72 21.66 -10.45
N PRO A 208 7.06 21.75 -10.20
CA PRO A 208 7.63 21.33 -8.93
C PRO A 208 7.14 22.15 -7.72
N VAL A 209 6.89 23.45 -7.90
CA VAL A 209 6.33 24.31 -6.85
C VAL A 209 4.92 23.87 -6.51
N ALA A 210 4.04 23.66 -7.48
CA ALA A 210 2.68 23.14 -7.25
C ALA A 210 2.73 21.77 -6.57
N CYS A 211 3.58 20.87 -7.05
CA CYS A 211 3.78 19.55 -6.44
C CYS A 211 4.13 19.68 -4.95
N LEU A 212 5.13 20.51 -4.62
CA LEU A 212 5.57 20.74 -3.25
C LEU A 212 4.46 21.34 -2.37
N VAL A 213 3.84 22.43 -2.83
CA VAL A 213 2.82 23.15 -2.08
C VAL A 213 1.62 22.25 -1.78
N PHE A 214 1.07 21.59 -2.79
CA PHE A 214 -0.11 20.73 -2.59
C PHE A 214 0.20 19.48 -1.75
N GLN A 215 1.40 18.88 -1.87
CA GLN A 215 1.81 17.79 -0.99
C GLN A 215 2.02 18.26 0.45
N LEU A 216 2.62 19.43 0.69
CA LEU A 216 2.76 19.99 2.03
C LEU A 216 1.39 20.30 2.65
N VAL A 217 0.50 20.92 1.89
CA VAL A 217 -0.88 21.19 2.34
C VAL A 217 -1.60 19.88 2.68
N GLN A 218 -1.46 18.86 1.84
CA GLN A 218 -1.99 17.51 2.09
C GLN A 218 -1.42 16.92 3.38
N THR A 219 -0.10 16.99 3.57
CA THR A 219 0.57 16.48 4.78
C THR A 219 0.07 17.18 6.05
N ILE A 220 0.04 18.52 6.04
CA ILE A 220 -0.45 19.32 7.16
C ILE A 220 -1.93 19.03 7.44
N TYR A 221 -2.75 18.94 6.39
CA TYR A 221 -4.17 18.61 6.53
C TYR A 221 -4.38 17.25 7.16
N MET A 222 -3.65 16.22 6.70
CA MET A 222 -3.74 14.86 7.23
C MET A 222 -3.23 14.76 8.66
N GLN A 223 -2.13 15.44 9.01
CA GLN A 223 -1.63 15.50 10.39
C GLN A 223 -2.65 16.14 11.34
N LYS A 224 -3.30 17.24 10.93
CA LYS A 224 -4.34 17.89 11.76
C LYS A 224 -5.59 17.02 11.95
N LYS A 225 -5.92 16.16 10.99
CA LYS A 225 -7.13 15.31 11.05
C LYS A 225 -6.88 13.94 11.66
N ASN A 226 -5.64 13.44 11.57
CA ASN A 226 -5.27 12.12 12.09
C ASN A 226 -4.37 12.26 13.32
N PRO A 227 -4.94 12.13 14.53
CA PRO A 227 -4.18 12.29 15.78
C PRO A 227 -2.98 11.36 15.90
N THR A 228 -3.04 10.16 15.30
CA THR A 228 -1.93 9.19 15.29
C THR A 228 -0.69 9.67 14.54
N GLN A 229 -0.84 10.58 13.57
CA GLN A 229 0.30 11.16 12.86
C GLN A 229 0.94 12.33 13.65
N GLN A 230 0.20 12.94 14.57
CA GLN A 230 0.72 14.06 15.36
C GLN A 230 1.81 13.64 16.36
N GLU A 231 1.74 12.40 16.86
CA GLU A 231 2.63 11.87 17.90
C GLU A 231 3.62 10.83 17.36
N ALA A 232 3.68 10.67 16.04
CA ALA A 232 4.77 9.95 15.41
C ALA A 232 6.08 10.61 15.87
N GLY A 233 6.99 9.84 16.47
CA GLY A 233 8.25 10.37 17.01
C GLY A 233 8.97 11.29 16.03
N ALA A 234 9.85 12.16 16.51
CA ALA A 234 10.50 13.21 15.73
C ALA A 234 11.05 12.74 14.36
N GLY A 235 11.59 11.51 14.28
CA GLY A 235 12.09 10.92 13.03
C GLY A 235 10.97 10.64 12.01
N MET A 236 9.81 10.17 12.46
CA MET A 236 8.68 9.90 11.55
C MET A 236 8.01 11.20 11.10
N ASN A 237 7.91 12.19 11.97
CA ASN A 237 7.43 13.51 11.60
C ASN A 237 8.35 14.16 10.55
N LEU A 238 9.66 14.07 10.71
CA LEU A 238 10.63 14.57 9.73
C LEU A 238 10.41 13.90 8.35
N MET A 239 10.19 12.60 8.31
CA MET A 239 9.95 11.85 7.07
C MET A 239 8.71 12.36 6.31
N PHE A 240 7.62 12.76 7.00
CA PHE A 240 6.44 13.34 6.36
C PHE A 240 6.71 14.65 5.64
N TYR A 241 7.69 15.43 6.07
CA TYR A 241 8.08 16.68 5.41
C TYR A 241 9.19 16.49 4.37
N VAL A 242 10.05 15.49 4.55
CA VAL A 242 11.12 15.18 3.58
C VAL A 242 10.54 14.59 2.29
N MET A 243 9.47 13.77 2.37
CA MET A 243 8.87 13.15 1.18
C MET A 243 8.34 14.17 0.15
N PRO A 244 7.59 15.24 0.51
CA PRO A 244 7.21 16.28 -0.42
C PRO A 244 8.39 17.01 -1.06
N LEU A 245 9.45 17.27 -0.31
CA LEU A 245 10.68 17.89 -0.82
C LEU A 245 11.38 16.97 -1.83
N PHE A 246 11.47 15.68 -1.53
CA PHE A 246 12.02 14.68 -2.44
C PHE A 246 11.20 14.56 -3.73
N SER A 247 9.85 14.57 -3.63
CA SER A 247 8.96 14.56 -4.79
C SER A 247 9.15 15.80 -5.67
N ALA A 248 9.28 16.98 -5.06
CA ALA A 248 9.57 18.21 -5.80
C ALA A 248 10.94 18.16 -6.49
N TYR A 249 11.97 17.61 -5.82
CA TYR A 249 13.28 17.40 -6.44
C TYR A 249 13.20 16.48 -7.66
N ILE A 250 12.44 15.37 -7.57
CA ILE A 250 12.25 14.47 -8.72
C ILE A 250 11.63 15.20 -9.91
N CYS A 251 10.70 16.15 -9.69
CA CYS A 251 10.10 16.94 -10.78
C CYS A 251 11.12 17.73 -11.60
N PHE A 252 12.34 17.97 -11.11
CA PHE A 252 13.43 18.61 -11.87
C PHE A 252 14.27 17.62 -12.69
N ILE A 253 14.23 16.34 -12.37
CA ILE A 253 15.03 15.31 -13.05
C ILE A 253 14.24 14.45 -14.03
N VAL A 254 12.92 14.66 -14.11
CA VAL A 254 12.02 13.97 -15.03
C VAL A 254 11.37 14.96 -16.00
N PRO A 255 10.87 14.50 -17.17
CA PRO A 255 10.06 15.34 -18.05
C PRO A 255 8.86 15.96 -17.33
N ALA A 256 8.50 17.18 -17.72
CA ALA A 256 7.44 17.98 -17.08
C ALA A 256 6.09 17.24 -17.00
N GLY A 257 5.78 16.34 -17.94
CA GLY A 257 4.54 15.54 -17.92
C GLY A 257 4.41 14.63 -16.69
N ALA A 258 5.52 14.07 -16.23
CA ALA A 258 5.52 13.27 -15.02
C ALA A 258 5.37 14.14 -13.76
N GLY A 259 6.09 15.25 -13.69
CA GLY A 259 5.91 16.23 -12.61
C GLY A 259 4.49 16.80 -12.59
N PHE A 260 3.91 17.04 -13.76
CA PHE A 260 2.54 17.48 -13.94
C PHE A 260 1.54 16.44 -13.37
N TYR A 261 1.70 15.16 -13.72
CA TYR A 261 0.91 14.09 -13.10
C TYR A 261 1.02 14.12 -11.56
N TRP A 262 2.21 14.28 -10.99
CA TRP A 262 2.39 14.33 -9.55
C TRP A 262 1.73 15.55 -8.91
N ALA A 263 1.82 16.72 -9.54
CA ALA A 263 1.14 17.92 -9.07
C ALA A 263 -0.39 17.75 -9.08
N ILE A 264 -0.96 17.28 -10.19
CA ILE A 264 -2.40 16.99 -10.31
C ILE A 264 -2.82 15.91 -9.32
N SER A 265 -2.02 14.84 -9.19
CA SER A 265 -2.29 13.78 -8.21
C SER A 265 -2.34 14.30 -6.77
N ALA A 266 -1.46 15.24 -6.39
CA ALA A 266 -1.48 15.86 -5.07
C ALA A 266 -2.74 16.71 -4.85
N ILE A 267 -3.16 17.48 -5.85
CA ILE A 267 -4.41 18.25 -5.81
C ILE A 267 -5.62 17.33 -5.63
N VAL A 268 -5.75 16.32 -6.49
CA VAL A 268 -6.87 15.37 -6.44
C VAL A 268 -6.89 14.61 -5.12
N MET A 269 -5.72 14.21 -4.60
CA MET A 269 -5.59 13.54 -3.30
C MET A 269 -6.03 14.44 -2.15
N LEU A 270 -5.67 15.72 -2.17
CA LEU A 270 -6.12 16.70 -1.18
C LEU A 270 -7.65 16.85 -1.21
N MET A 271 -8.23 17.03 -2.40
CA MET A 271 -9.68 17.12 -2.57
C MET A 271 -10.40 15.86 -2.10
N GLN A 272 -9.88 14.69 -2.46
CA GLN A 272 -10.39 13.38 -2.00
C GLN A 272 -10.33 13.26 -0.48
N SER A 273 -9.23 13.66 0.15
CA SER A 273 -9.07 13.62 1.61
C SER A 273 -10.05 14.54 2.32
N ILE A 274 -10.27 15.74 1.80
CA ILE A 274 -11.27 16.69 2.33
C ILE A 274 -12.67 16.08 2.21
N PHE A 275 -13.02 15.54 1.04
CA PHE A 275 -14.32 14.89 0.80
C PHE A 275 -14.54 13.70 1.73
N LEU A 276 -13.56 12.79 1.82
CA LEU A 276 -13.65 11.61 2.66
C LEU A 276 -13.77 11.98 4.14
N ASN A 277 -13.00 12.95 4.63
CA ASN A 277 -13.08 13.40 6.02
C ASN A 277 -14.41 14.09 6.36
N LYS A 278 -15.07 14.75 5.38
CA LYS A 278 -16.42 15.28 5.56
C LYS A 278 -17.48 14.17 5.59
N LYS A 279 -17.40 13.21 4.66
CA LYS A 279 -18.36 12.11 4.53
C LYS A 279 -18.19 11.06 5.63
N TYR A 280 -16.95 10.72 5.93
CA TYR A 280 -16.56 9.73 6.93
C TYR A 280 -15.82 10.44 8.06
N ASN A 281 -16.59 11.14 8.93
CA ASN A 281 -16.01 11.82 10.08
C ASN A 281 -15.15 10.82 10.90
N PRO A 282 -13.85 11.11 11.14
CA PRO A 282 -12.97 10.19 11.85
C PRO A 282 -13.49 9.76 13.23
N GLN A 283 -14.18 10.67 13.96
CA GLN A 283 -14.77 10.37 15.26
C GLN A 283 -15.92 9.37 15.15
N LYS A 284 -16.89 9.61 14.24
CA LYS A 284 -18.01 8.66 13.99
C LYS A 284 -17.51 7.33 13.47
N MET A 285 -16.46 7.34 12.65
CA MET A 285 -15.84 6.11 12.15
C MET A 285 -15.12 5.37 13.29
N ALA A 286 -14.49 6.06 14.23
CA ALA A 286 -13.90 5.47 15.41
C ALA A 286 -14.97 4.77 16.28
N GLU A 287 -16.12 5.42 16.54
CA GLU A 287 -17.25 4.83 17.27
C GLU A 287 -17.78 3.55 16.58
N GLN A 288 -17.98 3.59 15.26
CA GLN A 288 -18.41 2.42 14.48
C GLN A 288 -17.40 1.27 14.56
N VAL A 289 -16.12 1.60 14.42
CA VAL A 289 -15.01 0.63 14.51
C VAL A 289 -14.95 0.03 15.91
N GLN A 290 -15.13 0.84 16.95
CA GLN A 290 -15.18 0.35 18.34
C GLN A 290 -16.32 -0.65 18.52
N ALA A 291 -17.53 -0.33 18.07
CA ALA A 291 -18.68 -1.23 18.13
C ALA A 291 -18.42 -2.53 17.33
N GLU A 292 -17.80 -2.46 16.14
CA GLU A 292 -17.43 -3.66 15.39
C GLU A 292 -16.36 -4.51 16.11
N MET A 293 -15.42 -3.89 16.80
CA MET A 293 -14.39 -4.60 17.58
C MET A 293 -14.99 -5.28 18.78
N GLU A 294 -15.89 -4.62 19.51
CA GLU A 294 -16.62 -5.18 20.64
C GLU A 294 -17.49 -6.37 20.21
N ALA A 295 -18.23 -6.23 19.11
CA ALA A 295 -19.01 -7.32 18.53
C ALA A 295 -18.14 -8.53 18.12
N LYS A 296 -16.94 -8.29 17.56
CA LYS A 296 -15.98 -9.36 17.23
C LYS A 296 -15.41 -10.03 18.48
N LYS A 297 -15.11 -9.27 19.53
CA LYS A 297 -14.66 -9.82 20.81
C LYS A 297 -15.73 -10.71 21.43
N GLU A 298 -16.97 -10.25 21.41
CA GLU A 298 -18.11 -11.03 21.96
C GLU A 298 -18.32 -12.33 21.15
N LYS A 299 -18.31 -12.28 19.82
CA LYS A 299 -18.36 -13.49 18.99
C LYS A 299 -17.24 -14.48 19.29
N LYS A 300 -15.99 -13.99 19.42
CA LYS A 300 -14.85 -14.86 19.80
C LYS A 300 -15.02 -15.45 21.19
N ARG A 301 -15.60 -14.69 22.15
CA ARG A 301 -15.90 -15.17 23.49
C ARG A 301 -16.94 -16.29 23.45
N GLN A 302 -18.03 -16.09 22.70
CA GLN A 302 -19.07 -17.10 22.51
C GLN A 302 -18.51 -18.38 21.86
N GLN A 303 -17.72 -18.25 20.77
CA GLN A 303 -17.06 -19.40 20.13
C GLN A 303 -16.12 -20.16 21.09
N ARG A 304 -15.40 -19.44 21.97
CA ARG A 304 -14.54 -20.09 22.98
C ARG A 304 -15.36 -20.82 24.04
N VAL A 305 -16.51 -20.27 24.43
CA VAL A 305 -17.43 -20.93 25.38
C VAL A 305 -17.99 -22.19 24.73
N GLU A 306 -18.55 -22.11 23.53
CA GLU A 306 -19.06 -23.26 22.78
C GLU A 306 -18.00 -24.34 22.54
N ALA A 307 -16.76 -23.93 22.19
CA ALA A 307 -15.66 -24.88 22.00
C ALA A 307 -15.29 -25.59 23.33
N ARG A 308 -15.33 -24.87 24.46
CA ARG A 308 -15.11 -25.48 25.79
C ARG A 308 -16.23 -26.43 26.18
N GLU A 309 -17.48 -26.10 25.89
CA GLU A 309 -18.63 -26.97 26.14
C GLU A 309 -18.56 -28.26 25.32
N ARG A 310 -18.27 -28.14 24.01
CA ARG A 310 -18.03 -29.30 23.12
C ARG A 310 -16.89 -30.18 23.62
N LEU A 311 -15.79 -29.57 24.07
CA LEU A 311 -14.67 -30.35 24.66
C LEU A 311 -15.08 -31.09 25.93
N LYS A 312 -15.89 -30.47 26.81
CA LYS A 312 -16.42 -31.12 27.98
C LYS A 312 -17.37 -32.29 27.64
N GLU A 313 -18.28 -32.10 26.68
CA GLU A 313 -19.15 -33.14 26.18
C GLU A 313 -18.37 -34.33 25.58
N LEU A 314 -17.35 -34.06 24.76
CA LEU A 314 -16.47 -35.10 24.20
C LEU A 314 -15.67 -35.83 25.29
N GLN A 315 -15.25 -35.14 26.35
CA GLN A 315 -14.59 -35.77 27.49
C GLN A 315 -15.56 -36.63 28.31
N GLN A 316 -16.80 -36.17 28.52
CA GLN A 316 -17.84 -36.95 29.19
C GLN A 316 -18.24 -38.21 28.41
N GLN A 317 -18.38 -38.08 27.06
CA GLN A 317 -18.62 -39.24 26.18
C GLN A 317 -17.47 -40.25 26.23
N LYS A 318 -16.21 -39.77 26.18
CA LYS A 318 -15.03 -40.65 26.31
C LYS A 318 -14.94 -41.32 27.68
N ASN A 319 -15.33 -40.62 28.74
CA ASN A 319 -15.36 -41.20 30.09
C ASN A 319 -16.56 -42.15 30.30
N GLY A 320 -17.71 -41.87 29.65
CA GLY A 320 -18.85 -42.78 29.61
C GLY A 320 -18.53 -44.10 28.87
N VAL A 321 -17.92 -44.00 27.70
CA VAL A 321 -17.47 -45.21 26.94
C VAL A 321 -16.41 -46.01 27.71
N LYS A 322 -15.52 -45.32 28.49
CA LYS A 322 -14.55 -46.00 29.34
C LYS A 322 -15.23 -46.65 30.58
N ALA A 323 -16.33 -46.10 31.08
CA ALA A 323 -17.09 -46.68 32.15
C ALA A 323 -17.86 -47.96 31.70
N GLU A 324 -18.44 -47.95 30.49
CA GLU A 324 -19.09 -49.14 29.92
C GLU A 324 -18.09 -50.25 29.55
N SER A 325 -16.87 -49.90 29.11
CA SER A 325 -15.84 -50.90 28.78
C SER A 325 -15.11 -51.48 30.02
N LYS A 326 -15.33 -50.91 31.21
CA LYS A 326 -14.75 -51.37 32.47
C LYS A 326 -15.60 -52.45 33.17
N TYR A 327 -16.70 -52.83 32.60
CA TYR A 327 -17.57 -53.86 33.19
C TYR A 327 -17.27 -55.30 32.71
N ASP A 328 -16.28 -55.48 31.80
CA ASP A 328 -15.67 -56.79 31.50
C ASP A 328 -14.40 -56.93 32.34
N GLY A 329 -14.52 -57.72 33.40
CA GLY A 329 -13.57 -57.87 34.47
C GLY A 329 -12.25 -58.55 34.11
N GLU A 330 -11.39 -57.93 33.30
CA GLU A 330 -9.98 -58.29 33.20
C GLU A 330 -9.16 -57.36 34.09
N GLU A 331 -8.59 -57.88 35.16
CA GLU A 331 -7.56 -57.19 35.93
C GLU A 331 -6.37 -56.87 35.03
N LEU A 332 -6.05 -55.59 34.88
CA LEU A 332 -4.88 -55.13 34.16
C LEU A 332 -3.62 -55.85 34.69
N SER A 333 -2.84 -56.44 33.80
CA SER A 333 -1.57 -57.04 34.16
C SER A 333 -0.63 -56.02 34.82
N ALA A 334 0.27 -56.48 35.71
CA ALA A 334 1.22 -55.60 36.37
C ALA A 334 2.03 -54.70 35.40
N GLY A 335 2.35 -55.22 34.21
CA GLY A 335 3.02 -54.48 33.17
C GLY A 335 2.19 -53.36 32.53
N GLN A 336 0.89 -53.58 32.36
CA GLN A 336 -0.05 -52.57 31.85
C GLN A 336 -0.31 -51.46 32.87
N LYS A 337 -0.35 -51.77 34.16
CA LYS A 337 -0.45 -50.79 35.23
C LYS A 337 0.79 -49.88 35.29
N GLU A 338 1.97 -50.44 35.15
CA GLU A 338 3.22 -49.69 35.14
C GLU A 338 3.36 -48.80 33.87
N GLU A 339 2.94 -49.27 32.70
CA GLU A 339 2.91 -48.48 31.47
C GLU A 339 1.93 -47.32 31.56
N ASN A 340 0.75 -47.51 32.10
CA ASN A 340 -0.24 -46.48 32.31
C ASN A 340 0.24 -45.44 33.34
N ARG A 341 0.94 -45.87 34.41
CA ARG A 341 1.57 -45.01 35.39
C ARG A 341 2.60 -44.09 34.76
N ARG A 342 3.49 -44.61 33.89
CA ARG A 342 4.49 -43.82 33.16
C ARG A 342 3.85 -42.81 32.18
N LYS A 343 2.79 -43.21 31.47
CA LYS A 343 2.07 -42.33 30.54
C LYS A 343 1.40 -41.18 31.30
N LEU A 344 0.75 -41.47 32.44
CA LEU A 344 0.07 -40.46 33.24
C LEU A 344 1.06 -39.51 33.92
N ALA A 345 2.18 -40.02 34.45
CA ALA A 345 3.25 -39.21 35.01
C ALA A 345 3.89 -38.25 33.98
N ALA A 346 4.13 -38.74 32.77
CA ALA A 346 4.66 -37.90 31.66
C ALA A 346 3.66 -36.82 31.22
N ALA A 347 2.36 -37.09 31.26
CA ALA A 347 1.32 -36.11 30.96
C ALA A 347 1.24 -35.03 32.03
N ARG A 348 1.18 -35.42 33.33
CA ARG A 348 1.17 -34.48 34.48
C ARG A 348 2.42 -33.61 34.52
N LYS A 349 3.61 -34.16 34.20
CA LYS A 349 4.85 -33.40 34.14
C LYS A 349 4.82 -32.32 33.03
N ARG A 350 4.33 -32.67 31.82
CA ARG A 350 4.13 -31.71 30.73
C ARG A 350 3.13 -30.61 31.05
N ASP A 351 2.06 -30.95 31.72
CA ASP A 351 1.04 -30.00 32.15
C ASP A 351 1.57 -29.06 33.24
N ALA A 352 2.30 -29.56 34.21
CA ALA A 352 2.96 -28.78 35.25
C ALA A 352 3.97 -27.78 34.64
N GLU A 353 4.83 -28.23 33.70
CA GLU A 353 5.78 -27.37 32.96
C GLU A 353 5.06 -26.31 32.12
N LYS A 354 3.95 -26.66 31.47
CA LYS A 354 3.19 -25.78 30.60
C LYS A 354 2.39 -24.70 31.33
N TYR A 355 1.87 -25.03 32.53
CA TYR A 355 0.97 -24.15 33.30
C TYR A 355 1.65 -23.55 34.53
N GLY A 356 2.92 -23.91 34.81
CA GLY A 356 3.67 -23.42 35.99
C GLY A 356 3.14 -23.95 37.31
N GLU A 357 2.51 -25.14 37.29
CA GLU A 357 1.95 -25.80 38.48
C GLU A 357 2.99 -26.77 39.07
N GLN A 358 2.82 -27.10 40.37
CA GLN A 358 3.67 -28.11 41.00
C GLN A 358 3.29 -29.50 40.47
N TYR A 359 4.30 -30.31 40.15
CA TYR A 359 4.12 -31.69 39.72
C TYR A 359 3.51 -32.52 40.89
N VAL A 360 2.38 -33.19 40.62
CA VAL A 360 1.75 -34.13 41.55
C VAL A 360 2.06 -35.55 41.09
N GLU A 361 2.64 -36.34 41.98
CA GLU A 361 3.03 -37.74 41.72
C GLU A 361 1.80 -38.62 41.49
N VAL A 362 1.92 -39.56 40.56
CA VAL A 362 0.83 -40.51 40.25
C VAL A 362 0.77 -41.58 41.32
N THR A 363 -0.38 -41.69 42.00
CA THR A 363 -0.68 -42.71 43.03
C THR A 363 -1.40 -43.93 42.44
N ASP A 364 -1.46 -45.04 43.21
CA ASP A 364 -2.15 -46.24 42.76
C ASP A 364 -3.68 -46.04 42.64
N ASP A 365 -4.22 -45.03 43.31
CA ASP A 365 -5.62 -44.65 43.17
C ASP A 365 -5.94 -43.97 41.85
N ASP A 366 -4.97 -43.35 41.22
CA ASP A 366 -5.09 -42.73 39.86
C ASP A 366 -5.14 -43.79 38.75
N LEU A 367 -4.81 -45.05 39.07
CA LEU A 367 -4.75 -46.19 38.14
C LEU A 367 -5.93 -47.18 38.30
N LYS A 368 -6.78 -46.96 39.31
CA LYS A 368 -8.03 -47.66 39.47
C LYS A 368 -9.09 -47.06 38.56
#